data_b51796f6a193053e73e388dde9424706
#
_entry.id   b51796f6a193053e73e388dde9424706
#
_cell.length_a   1.000
_cell.length_b   1.000
_cell.length_c   1.000
_cell.angle_alpha   90.00
_cell.angle_beta   90.00
_cell.angle_gamma   90.00
#
_symmetry.space_group_name_H-M   'P 1'
#
loop_
_entity.id
_entity.type
_entity.pdbx_description
1 polymer ?
#
loop_
_entity_poly.entity_id
_entity_poly.type
_entity_poly.pdbx_seq_one_letter_code
_entity_poly.pdbx_strand_id
1 'polypeptide(L)'
;MAKLRKWIGNLKVSAKLQVYRMAVLVMTAFFVLVALVSTLVIRSTIHSITEVWSPSLECLQELQTITAKYRIKQYQHLVETDTAAMAACEKETNDMENQIKDISSKLEKIINSNKKAQAGKADYEKASSAWEDYRSASDKIYKLSREGKQADAANLMIGSMYESNKEFVEKLNSVRDDFQAELDTAKVIANICTIIIFIVIIITGLAIAVIATIIGKIISDSITEPVRQIDEAVASLRKGELSNVDMLTYESDDEFGETITKLKEAMNIL
;
A
#
# COMPACT_ATOMS: atom_id res chain seq x y z
N MET A 1 -21.52 -2.73 -32.24
CA MET A 1 -20.87 -3.89 -32.88
C MET A 1 -20.99 -3.84 -34.41
N ALA A 2 -22.19 -3.76 -35.02
CA ALA A 2 -22.33 -3.73 -36.50
C ALA A 2 -21.60 -2.57 -37.17
N LYS A 3 -21.67 -1.34 -36.63
CA LYS A 3 -20.94 -0.18 -37.19
C LYS A 3 -19.41 -0.36 -37.12
N LEU A 4 -18.88 -0.92 -36.02
CA LEU A 4 -17.44 -1.20 -35.89
C LEU A 4 -16.98 -2.24 -36.88
N ARG A 5 -17.74 -3.32 -37.05
CA ARG A 5 -17.45 -4.40 -38.04
C ARG A 5 -17.43 -3.86 -39.47
N LYS A 6 -18.41 -3.00 -39.83
CA LYS A 6 -18.45 -2.37 -41.17
C LYS A 6 -17.28 -1.41 -41.37
N TRP A 7 -16.95 -0.60 -40.36
CA TRP A 7 -15.81 0.33 -40.45
C TRP A 7 -14.47 -0.38 -40.59
N ILE A 8 -14.21 -1.42 -39.77
CA ILE A 8 -12.97 -2.22 -39.87
C ILE A 8 -12.97 -2.98 -41.19
N GLY A 9 -14.09 -3.52 -41.65
CA GLY A 9 -14.21 -4.26 -42.91
C GLY A 9 -13.73 -3.47 -44.12
N ASN A 10 -14.02 -2.19 -44.17
CA ASN A 10 -13.68 -1.31 -45.31
C ASN A 10 -12.24 -0.76 -45.26
N LEU A 11 -11.47 -1.03 -44.19
CA LEU A 11 -10.07 -0.62 -44.15
C LEU A 11 -9.19 -1.53 -44.96
N LYS A 12 -8.11 -0.98 -45.56
CA LYS A 12 -7.05 -1.78 -46.17
C LYS A 12 -6.45 -2.77 -45.18
N VAL A 13 -5.98 -3.91 -45.63
CA VAL A 13 -5.43 -4.98 -44.78
C VAL A 13 -4.33 -4.47 -43.85
N SER A 14 -3.42 -3.64 -44.38
CA SER A 14 -2.36 -3.02 -43.56
C SER A 14 -2.92 -2.15 -42.48
N ALA A 15 -3.97 -1.37 -42.74
CA ALA A 15 -4.64 -0.50 -41.76
C ALA A 15 -5.39 -1.31 -40.70
N LYS A 16 -6.06 -2.42 -41.05
CA LYS A 16 -6.70 -3.36 -40.10
C LYS A 16 -5.70 -3.86 -39.07
N LEU A 17 -4.52 -4.31 -39.51
CA LEU A 17 -3.46 -4.78 -38.62
C LEU A 17 -2.86 -3.69 -37.76
N GLN A 18 -2.71 -2.48 -38.31
CA GLN A 18 -2.27 -1.32 -37.52
C GLN A 18 -3.28 -0.94 -36.43
N VAL A 19 -4.59 -0.90 -36.74
CA VAL A 19 -5.65 -0.62 -35.76
C VAL A 19 -5.63 -1.64 -34.62
N TYR A 20 -5.48 -2.94 -34.93
CA TYR A 20 -5.36 -3.98 -33.91
C TYR A 20 -4.14 -3.76 -33.02
N ARG A 21 -2.96 -3.56 -33.61
CA ARG A 21 -1.72 -3.31 -32.88
C ARG A 21 -1.84 -2.09 -31.97
N MET A 22 -2.38 -0.98 -32.48
CA MET A 22 -2.58 0.24 -31.68
C MET A 22 -3.60 0.06 -30.56
N ALA A 23 -4.71 -0.64 -30.82
CA ALA A 23 -5.70 -0.95 -29.78
C ALA A 23 -5.09 -1.77 -28.65
N VAL A 24 -4.32 -2.82 -28.96
CA VAL A 24 -3.63 -3.64 -27.96
C VAL A 24 -2.62 -2.82 -27.19
N LEU A 25 -1.80 -1.99 -27.85
CA LEU A 25 -0.83 -1.13 -27.18
C LEU A 25 -1.48 -0.13 -26.21
N VAL A 26 -2.56 0.54 -26.62
CA VAL A 26 -3.30 1.49 -25.78
C VAL A 26 -3.91 0.79 -24.58
N MET A 27 -4.53 -0.37 -24.78
CA MET A 27 -5.10 -1.16 -23.68
C MET A 27 -4.03 -1.64 -22.70
N THR A 28 -2.88 -2.10 -23.20
CA THR A 28 -1.75 -2.51 -22.35
C THR A 28 -1.17 -1.34 -21.58
N ALA A 29 -0.99 -0.18 -22.22
CA ALA A 29 -0.51 1.04 -21.55
C ALA A 29 -1.47 1.49 -20.44
N PHE A 30 -2.78 1.43 -20.66
CA PHE A 30 -3.80 1.71 -19.67
C PHE A 30 -3.72 0.75 -18.48
N PHE A 31 -3.57 -0.55 -18.73
CA PHE A 31 -3.42 -1.56 -17.67
C PHE A 31 -2.17 -1.31 -16.82
N VAL A 32 -1.04 -1.00 -17.45
CA VAL A 32 0.21 -0.65 -16.74
C VAL A 32 0.02 0.60 -15.88
N LEU A 33 -0.68 1.62 -16.38
CA LEU A 33 -0.98 2.83 -15.62
C LEU A 33 -1.82 2.52 -14.38
N VAL A 34 -2.87 1.72 -14.51
CA VAL A 34 -3.70 1.28 -13.38
C VAL A 34 -2.86 0.55 -12.35
N ALA A 35 -2.00 -0.38 -12.78
CA ALA A 35 -1.11 -1.13 -11.88
C ALA A 35 -0.12 -0.22 -11.14
N LEU A 36 0.46 0.77 -11.82
CA LEU A 36 1.39 1.74 -11.21
C LEU A 36 0.69 2.60 -10.15
N VAL A 37 -0.47 3.18 -10.46
CA VAL A 37 -1.25 3.99 -9.49
C VAL A 37 -1.62 3.15 -8.28
N SER A 38 -2.05 1.92 -8.50
CA SER A 38 -2.39 0.96 -7.44
C SER A 38 -1.20 0.70 -6.51
N THR A 39 -0.01 0.49 -7.06
CA THR A 39 1.22 0.28 -6.29
C THR A 39 1.59 1.50 -5.44
N LEU A 40 1.42 2.71 -5.97
CA LEU A 40 1.70 3.95 -5.22
C LEU A 40 0.76 4.12 -4.02
N VAL A 41 -0.53 3.78 -4.17
CA VAL A 41 -1.52 3.84 -3.07
C VAL A 41 -1.14 2.86 -1.96
N ILE A 42 -0.84 1.59 -2.30
CA ILE A 42 -0.41 0.58 -1.32
C ILE A 42 0.86 1.04 -0.60
N ARG A 43 1.87 1.52 -1.33
CA ARG A 43 3.14 1.98 -0.76
C ARG A 43 2.93 3.10 0.26
N SER A 44 2.09 4.08 -0.03
CA SER A 44 1.79 5.19 0.90
C SER A 44 1.16 4.70 2.20
N THR A 45 0.25 3.73 2.13
CA THR A 45 -0.42 3.19 3.31
C THR A 45 0.52 2.33 4.16
N ILE A 46 1.31 1.46 3.51
CA ILE A 46 2.33 0.65 4.20
C ILE A 46 3.37 1.55 4.87
N HIS A 47 3.82 2.61 4.21
CA HIS A 47 4.77 3.56 4.79
C HIS A 47 4.26 4.16 6.10
N SER A 48 2.99 4.56 6.18
CA SER A 48 2.41 5.07 7.44
C SER A 48 2.43 4.02 8.57
N ILE A 49 2.18 2.75 8.25
CA ILE A 49 2.20 1.66 9.22
C ILE A 49 3.62 1.39 9.72
N THR A 50 4.60 1.28 8.80
CA THR A 50 5.96 0.82 9.11
C THR A 50 6.88 1.92 9.64
N GLU A 51 6.68 3.16 9.23
CA GLU A 51 7.57 4.27 9.58
C GLU A 51 6.99 5.21 10.64
N VAL A 52 5.68 5.12 10.90
CA VAL A 52 5.03 6.01 11.87
C VAL A 52 4.42 5.22 13.03
N TRP A 53 3.37 4.43 12.75
CA TRP A 53 2.57 3.86 13.84
C TRP A 53 3.27 2.75 14.61
N SER A 54 3.88 1.78 13.91
CA SER A 54 4.56 0.67 14.58
C SER A 54 5.77 1.13 15.39
N PRO A 55 6.68 1.99 14.87
CA PRO A 55 7.80 2.50 15.67
C PRO A 55 7.35 3.39 16.83
N SER A 56 6.25 4.15 16.68
CA SER A 56 5.73 4.97 17.78
C SER A 56 5.21 4.11 18.93
N LEU A 57 4.46 3.05 18.62
CA LEU A 57 3.94 2.12 19.62
C LEU A 57 5.06 1.34 20.31
N GLU A 58 6.11 0.96 19.56
CA GLU A 58 7.30 0.33 20.11
C GLU A 58 8.00 1.28 21.10
N CYS A 59 8.24 2.53 20.74
CA CYS A 59 8.81 3.54 21.65
C CYS A 59 7.97 3.72 22.92
N LEU A 60 6.64 3.81 22.82
CA LEU A 60 5.74 3.94 23.95
C LEU A 60 5.81 2.72 24.88
N GLN A 61 5.85 1.51 24.32
CA GLN A 61 5.99 0.27 25.09
C GLN A 61 7.35 0.18 25.78
N GLU A 62 8.42 0.57 25.09
CA GLU A 62 9.77 0.62 25.67
C GLU A 62 9.84 1.62 26.83
N LEU A 63 9.28 2.84 26.66
CA LEU A 63 9.20 3.85 27.72
C LEU A 63 8.47 3.31 28.96
N GLN A 64 7.31 2.67 28.79
CA GLN A 64 6.58 2.06 29.90
C GLN A 64 7.40 0.99 30.60
N THR A 65 8.10 0.16 29.82
CA THR A 65 8.91 -0.93 30.38
C THR A 65 10.11 -0.42 31.16
N ILE A 66 10.85 0.54 30.60
CA ILE A 66 12.07 1.07 31.23
C ILE A 66 11.73 1.89 32.46
N THR A 67 10.69 2.72 32.41
CA THR A 67 10.25 3.52 33.57
C THR A 67 9.74 2.65 34.72
N ALA A 68 9.05 1.54 34.42
CA ALA A 68 8.68 0.56 35.44
C ALA A 68 9.91 -0.13 36.06
N LYS A 69 10.91 -0.51 35.27
CA LYS A 69 12.19 -1.04 35.78
C LYS A 69 12.94 -0.01 36.63
N TYR A 70 12.98 1.23 36.17
CA TYR A 70 13.57 2.35 36.91
C TYR A 70 12.98 2.45 38.32
N ARG A 71 11.65 2.43 38.43
CA ARG A 71 10.94 2.45 39.69
C ARG A 71 11.27 1.24 40.59
N ILE A 72 11.35 0.04 40.01
CA ILE A 72 11.74 -1.19 40.71
C ILE A 72 13.16 -1.01 41.31
N LYS A 73 14.10 -0.46 40.55
CA LYS A 73 15.46 -0.19 41.05
C LYS A 73 15.51 0.82 42.18
N GLN A 74 14.63 1.82 42.17
CA GLN A 74 14.50 2.74 43.28
C GLN A 74 13.99 2.03 44.56
N TYR A 75 13.00 1.15 44.44
CA TYR A 75 12.59 0.32 45.60
C TYR A 75 13.70 -0.61 46.09
N GLN A 76 14.48 -1.20 45.15
CA GLN A 76 15.62 -2.02 45.51
C GLN A 76 16.66 -1.19 46.31
N HIS A 77 16.98 0.01 45.85
CA HIS A 77 17.86 0.93 46.58
C HIS A 77 17.40 1.25 47.98
N LEU A 78 16.07 1.41 48.23
CA LEU A 78 15.51 1.68 49.53
C LEU A 78 15.67 0.56 50.55
N VAL A 79 15.65 -0.69 50.08
CA VAL A 79 15.78 -1.87 50.96
C VAL A 79 17.21 -2.40 51.06
N GLU A 80 18.12 -1.84 50.26
CA GLU A 80 19.52 -2.23 50.23
C GLU A 80 20.27 -1.59 51.43
N THR A 81 21.21 -2.33 51.98
CA THR A 81 22.04 -1.88 53.13
C THR A 81 23.51 -1.82 52.73
N ASP A 82 23.92 -2.47 51.69
CA ASP A 82 25.31 -2.41 51.13
C ASP A 82 25.47 -1.18 50.25
N THR A 83 26.43 -0.35 50.59
CA THR A 83 26.74 0.88 49.84
C THR A 83 27.19 0.64 48.42
N ALA A 84 27.90 -0.49 48.17
CA ALA A 84 28.29 -0.83 46.81
C ALA A 84 27.12 -1.28 45.96
N ALA A 85 26.16 -2.01 46.52
CA ALA A 85 24.92 -2.40 45.87
C ALA A 85 24.01 -1.20 45.58
N MET A 86 23.91 -0.23 46.56
CA MET A 86 23.22 1.04 46.32
C MET A 86 23.81 1.83 45.15
N ALA A 87 25.13 1.96 45.09
CA ALA A 87 25.82 2.63 43.98
C ALA A 87 25.60 1.91 42.63
N ALA A 88 25.51 0.59 42.62
CA ALA A 88 25.18 -0.18 41.43
C ALA A 88 23.75 0.10 40.95
N CYS A 89 22.77 0.19 41.87
CA CYS A 89 21.39 0.58 41.54
C CYS A 89 21.32 1.98 40.95
N GLU A 90 22.03 2.95 41.49
CA GLU A 90 22.09 4.33 40.98
C GLU A 90 22.70 4.39 39.59
N LYS A 91 23.75 3.60 39.32
CA LYS A 91 24.35 3.50 37.98
C LYS A 91 23.36 2.93 36.99
N GLU A 92 22.67 1.83 37.33
CA GLU A 92 21.69 1.22 36.45
C GLU A 92 20.51 2.17 36.13
N THR A 93 20.04 2.95 37.12
CA THR A 93 18.99 3.95 36.91
C THR A 93 19.47 5.11 36.03
N ASN A 94 20.71 5.53 36.12
CA ASN A 94 21.32 6.53 35.25
C ASN A 94 21.40 6.02 33.78
N ASP A 95 21.76 4.76 33.60
CA ASP A 95 21.78 4.12 32.27
C ASP A 95 20.34 4.05 31.69
N MET A 96 19.33 3.77 32.53
CA MET A 96 17.92 3.80 32.12
C MET A 96 17.44 5.20 31.76
N GLU A 97 17.84 6.25 32.46
CA GLU A 97 17.53 7.65 32.11
C GLU A 97 18.04 8.02 30.73
N ASN A 98 19.26 7.62 30.38
CA ASN A 98 19.81 7.83 29.06
C ASN A 98 19.00 7.09 27.98
N GLN A 99 18.60 5.83 28.25
CA GLN A 99 17.74 5.08 27.31
C GLN A 99 16.37 5.76 27.14
N ILE A 100 15.74 6.20 28.25
CA ILE A 100 14.46 6.93 28.19
C ILE A 100 14.59 8.20 27.34
N LYS A 101 15.66 8.96 27.50
CA LYS A 101 15.93 10.16 26.71
C LYS A 101 16.07 9.86 25.22
N ASP A 102 16.80 8.79 24.88
CA ASP A 102 16.99 8.39 23.49
C ASP A 102 15.68 7.94 22.83
N ILE A 103 14.88 7.13 23.54
CA ILE A 103 13.57 6.66 23.05
C ILE A 103 12.59 7.84 22.93
N SER A 104 12.56 8.73 23.93
CA SER A 104 11.75 9.95 23.89
C SER A 104 12.08 10.83 22.69
N SER A 105 13.38 11.05 22.42
CA SER A 105 13.83 11.81 21.25
C SER A 105 13.44 11.18 19.92
N LYS A 106 13.46 9.84 19.83
CA LYS A 106 13.00 9.10 18.66
C LYS A 106 11.49 9.28 18.46
N LEU A 107 10.69 9.13 19.50
CA LEU A 107 9.25 9.30 19.45
C LEU A 107 8.84 10.73 19.09
N GLU A 108 9.50 11.74 19.66
CA GLU A 108 9.28 13.15 19.35
C GLU A 108 9.54 13.47 17.88
N LYS A 109 10.59 12.91 17.29
CA LYS A 109 10.85 13.06 15.85
C LYS A 109 9.69 12.53 15.03
N ILE A 110 9.15 11.37 15.36
CA ILE A 110 8.02 10.77 14.66
C ILE A 110 6.78 11.65 14.81
N ILE A 111 6.45 12.08 16.01
CA ILE A 111 5.30 12.96 16.30
C ILE A 111 5.41 14.28 15.53
N ASN A 112 6.57 14.92 15.55
CA ASN A 112 6.77 16.22 14.90
C ASN A 112 6.84 16.13 13.37
N SER A 113 7.27 15.01 12.81
CA SER A 113 7.38 14.82 11.36
C SER A 113 6.07 14.39 10.70
N ASN A 114 5.08 13.91 11.47
CA ASN A 114 3.84 13.37 10.92
C ASN A 114 2.60 14.09 11.46
N LYS A 115 1.80 14.70 10.54
CA LYS A 115 0.60 15.46 10.91
C LYS A 115 -0.44 14.66 11.70
N LYS A 116 -0.58 13.36 11.41
CA LYS A 116 -1.53 12.50 12.12
C LYS A 116 -1.04 12.20 13.54
N ALA A 117 0.26 11.94 13.71
CA ALA A 117 0.86 11.69 15.01
C ALA A 117 0.85 12.93 15.92
N GLN A 118 0.74 14.14 15.37
CA GLN A 118 0.60 15.37 16.14
C GLN A 118 -0.67 15.42 17.00
N ALA A 119 -1.69 14.63 16.71
CA ALA A 119 -2.87 14.54 17.56
C ALA A 119 -2.52 14.05 18.99
N GLY A 120 -1.58 13.12 19.13
CA GLY A 120 -1.09 12.64 20.43
C GLY A 120 -0.06 13.56 21.12
N LYS A 121 0.37 14.66 20.49
CA LYS A 121 1.46 15.50 20.97
C LYS A 121 1.18 16.10 22.34
N ALA A 122 -0.02 16.63 22.57
CA ALA A 122 -0.38 17.30 23.82
C ALA A 122 -0.36 16.34 25.03
N ASP A 123 -0.81 15.10 24.85
CA ASP A 123 -0.77 14.11 25.93
C ASP A 123 0.63 13.54 26.13
N TYR A 124 1.41 13.42 25.04
CA TYR A 124 2.83 13.07 25.15
C TYR A 124 3.65 14.14 25.91
N GLU A 125 3.42 15.43 25.64
CA GLU A 125 4.06 16.53 26.37
C GLU A 125 3.73 16.51 27.87
N LYS A 126 2.48 16.20 28.23
CA LYS A 126 2.09 16.01 29.65
C LYS A 126 2.78 14.79 30.26
N ALA A 127 2.85 13.66 29.52
CA ALA A 127 3.60 12.49 29.99
C ALA A 127 5.08 12.82 30.23
N SER A 128 5.71 13.54 29.30
CA SER A 128 7.10 13.96 29.43
C SER A 128 7.32 14.86 30.65
N SER A 129 6.42 15.81 30.89
CA SER A 129 6.47 16.66 32.08
C SER A 129 6.34 15.85 33.37
N ALA A 130 5.37 14.96 33.46
CA ALA A 130 5.16 14.08 34.61
C ALA A 130 6.37 13.16 34.88
N TRP A 131 7.04 12.69 33.81
CA TRP A 131 8.30 11.95 33.94
C TRP A 131 9.41 12.81 34.51
N GLU A 132 9.60 14.06 34.05
CA GLU A 132 10.63 14.96 34.58
C GLU A 132 10.38 15.31 36.07
N ASP A 133 9.13 15.49 36.48
CA ASP A 133 8.76 15.68 37.88
C ASP A 133 9.12 14.46 38.73
N TYR A 134 8.83 13.25 38.22
CA TYR A 134 9.20 11.99 38.85
C TYR A 134 10.72 11.85 38.97
N ARG A 135 11.45 12.08 37.88
CA ARG A 135 12.91 11.96 37.82
C ARG A 135 13.60 12.97 38.75
N SER A 136 13.14 14.21 38.77
CA SER A 136 13.75 15.25 39.60
C SER A 136 13.68 14.96 41.12
N ALA A 137 12.72 14.15 41.54
CA ALA A 137 12.58 13.71 42.93
C ALA A 137 13.49 12.49 43.25
N SER A 138 14.05 11.82 42.26
CA SER A 138 14.87 10.59 42.45
C SER A 138 16.13 10.84 43.25
N ASP A 139 16.83 11.96 43.01
CA ASP A 139 18.06 12.32 43.73
C ASP A 139 17.78 12.46 45.24
N LYS A 140 16.61 12.97 45.59
CA LYS A 140 16.20 13.11 46.98
C LYS A 140 15.93 11.74 47.62
N ILE A 141 15.38 10.78 46.91
CA ILE A 141 15.22 9.38 47.36
C ILE A 141 16.55 8.76 47.65
N TYR A 142 17.49 8.81 46.71
CA TYR A 142 18.80 8.22 46.86
C TYR A 142 19.57 8.84 48.03
N LYS A 143 19.48 10.16 48.20
CA LYS A 143 20.08 10.85 49.35
C LYS A 143 19.47 10.36 50.66
N LEU A 144 18.15 10.35 50.81
CA LEU A 144 17.47 9.91 52.04
C LEU A 144 17.79 8.43 52.34
N SER A 145 17.82 7.59 51.32
CA SER A 145 18.17 6.17 51.49
C SER A 145 19.59 5.98 51.99
N ARG A 146 20.58 6.68 51.41
CA ARG A 146 21.97 6.64 51.89
C ARG A 146 22.15 7.18 53.30
N GLU A 147 21.31 8.13 53.74
CA GLU A 147 21.29 8.68 55.11
C GLU A 147 20.61 7.75 56.11
N GLY A 148 20.11 6.58 55.69
CA GLY A 148 19.38 5.67 56.57
C GLY A 148 17.95 6.13 56.90
N LYS A 149 17.40 7.10 56.11
CA LYS A 149 16.04 7.67 56.28
C LYS A 149 15.04 6.96 55.36
N GLN A 150 14.98 5.63 55.45
CA GLN A 150 14.16 4.80 54.55
C GLN A 150 12.65 5.14 54.62
N ALA A 151 12.13 5.48 55.84
CA ALA A 151 10.73 5.86 56.00
C ALA A 151 10.40 7.16 55.23
N ASP A 152 11.29 8.17 55.27
CA ASP A 152 11.10 9.43 54.56
C ASP A 152 11.18 9.23 53.04
N ALA A 153 12.14 8.43 52.58
CA ALA A 153 12.27 8.08 51.18
C ALA A 153 11.05 7.27 50.69
N ALA A 154 10.57 6.30 51.46
CA ALA A 154 9.36 5.54 51.12
C ALA A 154 8.12 6.45 51.06
N ASN A 155 7.94 7.37 52.01
CA ASN A 155 6.84 8.33 52.00
C ASN A 155 6.86 9.22 50.74
N LEU A 156 8.04 9.63 50.27
CA LEU A 156 8.18 10.37 49.01
C LEU A 156 7.75 9.53 47.80
N MET A 157 8.17 8.24 47.76
CA MET A 157 7.84 7.32 46.69
C MET A 157 6.35 6.98 46.61
N ILE A 158 5.66 6.83 47.76
CA ILE A 158 4.22 6.51 47.78
C ILE A 158 3.35 7.77 47.75
N GLY A 159 3.92 8.96 47.93
CA GLY A 159 3.26 10.27 47.88
C GLY A 159 3.38 10.92 46.51
N SER A 160 4.08 12.06 46.45
CA SER A 160 4.16 12.89 45.22
C SER A 160 4.73 12.15 44.02
N MET A 161 5.72 11.30 44.21
CA MET A 161 6.29 10.52 43.09
C MET A 161 5.32 9.46 42.58
N TYR A 162 4.47 8.89 43.41
CA TYR A 162 3.41 8.00 42.96
C TYR A 162 2.45 8.72 42.02
N GLU A 163 2.01 9.93 42.35
CA GLU A 163 1.10 10.72 41.54
C GLU A 163 1.74 11.11 40.20
N SER A 164 3.01 11.59 40.21
CA SER A 164 3.73 11.88 38.94
C SER A 164 3.90 10.64 38.07
N ASN A 165 4.23 9.48 38.67
CA ASN A 165 4.33 8.23 37.92
C ASN A 165 2.97 7.76 37.35
N LYS A 166 1.89 7.93 38.11
CA LYS A 166 0.53 7.60 37.71
C LYS A 166 0.13 8.47 36.50
N GLU A 167 0.32 9.78 36.59
CA GLU A 167 0.03 10.71 35.50
C GLU A 167 0.84 10.37 34.26
N PHE A 168 2.14 10.11 34.42
CA PHE A 168 2.99 9.65 33.32
C PHE A 168 2.43 8.41 32.62
N VAL A 169 2.09 7.36 33.37
CA VAL A 169 1.57 6.10 32.81
C VAL A 169 0.20 6.30 32.15
N GLU A 170 -0.70 7.09 32.77
CA GLU A 170 -2.02 7.40 32.21
C GLU A 170 -1.90 8.16 30.88
N LYS A 171 -1.01 9.15 30.81
CA LYS A 171 -0.79 9.91 29.58
C LYS A 171 -0.11 9.11 28.47
N LEU A 172 0.88 8.29 28.81
CA LEU A 172 1.46 7.36 27.83
C LEU A 172 0.43 6.36 27.29
N ASN A 173 -0.46 5.86 28.16
CA ASN A 173 -1.54 4.99 27.73
C ASN A 173 -2.52 5.69 26.78
N SER A 174 -2.88 6.95 27.06
CA SER A 174 -3.72 7.75 26.17
C SER A 174 -3.11 7.88 24.78
N VAL A 175 -1.84 8.27 24.69
CA VAL A 175 -1.11 8.36 23.42
C VAL A 175 -1.02 7.01 22.71
N ARG A 176 -0.76 5.94 23.47
CA ARG A 176 -0.69 4.59 22.91
C ARG A 176 -2.02 4.16 22.32
N ASP A 177 -3.13 4.39 23.02
CA ASP A 177 -4.46 3.98 22.59
C ASP A 177 -4.90 4.76 21.35
N ASP A 178 -4.58 6.07 21.26
CA ASP A 178 -4.79 6.88 20.06
C ASP A 178 -3.98 6.36 18.86
N PHE A 179 -2.69 6.05 19.07
CA PHE A 179 -1.82 5.55 17.99
C PHE A 179 -2.20 4.13 17.58
N GLN A 180 -2.67 3.29 18.50
CA GLN A 180 -3.18 1.97 18.20
C GLN A 180 -4.45 2.04 17.35
N ALA A 181 -5.38 2.94 17.67
CA ALA A 181 -6.59 3.15 16.87
C ALA A 181 -6.27 3.63 15.44
N GLU A 182 -5.30 4.53 15.30
CA GLU A 182 -4.82 4.99 13.98
C GLU A 182 -4.12 3.86 13.20
N LEU A 183 -3.30 3.04 13.87
CA LEU A 183 -2.67 1.87 13.27
C LEU A 183 -3.71 0.87 12.76
N ASP A 184 -4.72 0.57 13.57
CA ASP A 184 -5.76 -0.38 13.20
C ASP A 184 -6.61 0.16 12.05
N THR A 185 -6.92 1.45 12.05
CA THR A 185 -7.57 2.14 10.92
C THR A 185 -6.71 2.05 9.66
N ALA A 186 -5.40 2.31 9.75
CA ALA A 186 -4.49 2.20 8.63
C ALA A 186 -4.42 0.76 8.08
N LYS A 187 -4.40 -0.26 8.95
CA LYS A 187 -4.45 -1.68 8.54
C LYS A 187 -5.74 -2.03 7.80
N VAL A 188 -6.89 -1.58 8.32
CA VAL A 188 -8.19 -1.81 7.67
C VAL A 188 -8.22 -1.15 6.28
N ILE A 189 -7.80 0.11 6.19
CA ILE A 189 -7.71 0.83 4.91
C ILE A 189 -6.76 0.10 3.94
N ALA A 190 -5.58 -0.32 4.40
CA ALA A 190 -4.62 -1.08 3.59
C ALA A 190 -5.25 -2.36 3.01
N ASN A 191 -5.97 -3.12 3.85
CA ASN A 191 -6.61 -4.35 3.44
C ASN A 191 -7.74 -4.09 2.41
N ILE A 192 -8.62 -3.13 2.68
CA ILE A 192 -9.69 -2.75 1.75
C ILE A 192 -9.11 -2.26 0.41
N CYS A 193 -8.13 -1.37 0.45
CA CYS A 193 -7.46 -0.88 -0.76
C CYS A 193 -6.83 -2.03 -1.56
N THR A 194 -6.16 -2.96 -0.88
CA THR A 194 -5.56 -4.13 -1.52
C THR A 194 -6.60 -4.98 -2.24
N ILE A 195 -7.74 -5.28 -1.59
CA ILE A 195 -8.84 -6.06 -2.18
C ILE A 195 -9.42 -5.34 -3.41
N ILE A 196 -9.71 -4.03 -3.28
CA ILE A 196 -10.24 -3.22 -4.38
C ILE A 196 -9.27 -3.22 -5.57
N ILE A 197 -7.99 -3.05 -5.32
CA ILE A 197 -6.95 -3.05 -6.34
C ILE A 197 -6.90 -4.39 -7.08
N PHE A 198 -6.95 -5.52 -6.37
CA PHE A 198 -7.01 -6.84 -7.01
C PHE A 198 -8.25 -7.00 -7.89
N ILE A 199 -9.41 -6.57 -7.42
CA ILE A 199 -10.66 -6.62 -8.20
C ILE A 199 -10.54 -5.77 -9.46
N VAL A 200 -10.03 -4.54 -9.35
CA VAL A 200 -9.86 -3.62 -10.49
C VAL A 200 -8.88 -4.20 -11.52
N ILE A 201 -7.75 -4.77 -11.08
CA ILE A 201 -6.77 -5.40 -11.97
C ILE A 201 -7.39 -6.58 -12.73
N ILE A 202 -8.12 -7.46 -12.03
CA ILE A 202 -8.78 -8.62 -12.63
C ILE A 202 -9.83 -8.18 -13.64
N ILE A 203 -10.71 -7.25 -13.29
CA ILE A 203 -11.77 -6.76 -14.19
C ILE A 203 -11.15 -6.07 -15.40
N THR A 204 -10.14 -5.24 -15.22
CA THR A 204 -9.45 -4.55 -16.33
C THR A 204 -8.77 -5.56 -17.26
N GLY A 205 -8.07 -6.56 -16.71
CA GLY A 205 -7.42 -7.61 -17.48
C GLY A 205 -8.42 -8.44 -18.31
N LEU A 206 -9.54 -8.84 -17.69
CA LEU A 206 -10.62 -9.56 -18.38
C LEU A 206 -11.26 -8.71 -19.49
N ALA A 207 -11.52 -7.43 -19.22
CA ALA A 207 -12.08 -6.51 -20.23
C ALA A 207 -11.15 -6.37 -21.43
N ILE A 208 -9.86 -6.21 -21.20
CA ILE A 208 -8.85 -6.16 -22.28
C ILE A 208 -8.84 -7.44 -23.10
N ALA A 209 -8.84 -8.61 -22.45
CA ALA A 209 -8.84 -9.90 -23.12
C ALA A 209 -10.09 -10.08 -24.01
N VAL A 210 -11.27 -9.71 -23.51
CA VAL A 210 -12.53 -9.76 -24.27
C VAL A 210 -12.49 -8.81 -25.46
N ILE A 211 -12.08 -7.56 -25.26
CA ILE A 211 -12.00 -6.56 -26.35
C ILE A 211 -11.00 -6.99 -27.41
N ALA A 212 -9.81 -7.44 -27.00
CA ALA A 212 -8.79 -7.92 -27.94
C ALA A 212 -9.28 -9.12 -28.75
N THR A 213 -9.99 -10.06 -28.12
CA THR A 213 -10.58 -11.22 -28.80
C THR A 213 -11.64 -10.81 -29.82
N ILE A 214 -12.52 -9.87 -29.44
CA ILE A 214 -13.59 -9.36 -30.34
C ILE A 214 -12.96 -8.66 -31.55
N ILE A 215 -12.03 -7.74 -31.34
CA ILE A 215 -11.36 -7.01 -32.42
C ILE A 215 -10.56 -7.99 -33.29
N GLY A 216 -9.80 -8.90 -32.68
CA GLY A 216 -9.03 -9.91 -33.37
C GLY A 216 -9.91 -10.80 -34.25
N LYS A 217 -11.08 -11.22 -33.74
CA LYS A 217 -12.04 -12.01 -34.53
C LYS A 217 -12.60 -11.21 -35.72
N ILE A 218 -13.00 -9.96 -35.54
CA ILE A 218 -13.51 -9.11 -36.60
C ILE A 218 -12.46 -8.95 -37.72
N ILE A 219 -11.21 -8.74 -37.37
CA ILE A 219 -10.12 -8.59 -38.35
C ILE A 219 -9.81 -9.92 -39.00
N SER A 220 -9.73 -11.02 -38.26
CA SER A 220 -9.51 -12.35 -38.82
C SER A 220 -10.60 -12.72 -39.84
N ASP A 221 -11.88 -12.55 -39.46
CA ASP A 221 -13.00 -12.84 -40.37
C ASP A 221 -12.94 -11.96 -41.63
N SER A 222 -12.55 -10.69 -41.51
CA SER A 222 -12.45 -9.75 -42.62
C SER A 222 -11.28 -10.01 -43.57
N ILE A 223 -10.38 -10.93 -43.23
CA ILE A 223 -9.26 -11.38 -44.08
C ILE A 223 -9.52 -12.80 -44.56
N THR A 224 -9.89 -13.71 -43.68
CA THR A 224 -10.02 -15.13 -43.96
C THR A 224 -11.18 -15.41 -44.91
N GLU A 225 -12.32 -14.74 -44.71
CA GLU A 225 -13.52 -14.99 -45.54
C GLU A 225 -13.34 -14.59 -47.01
N PRO A 226 -12.84 -13.39 -47.37
CA PRO A 226 -12.60 -13.07 -48.78
C PRO A 226 -11.51 -13.94 -49.41
N VAL A 227 -10.44 -14.29 -48.65
CA VAL A 227 -9.40 -15.20 -49.18
C VAL A 227 -9.99 -16.56 -49.50
N ARG A 228 -10.86 -17.12 -48.66
CA ARG A 228 -11.56 -18.39 -48.92
C ARG A 228 -12.43 -18.30 -50.16
N GLN A 229 -13.21 -17.21 -50.33
CA GLN A 229 -14.05 -17.02 -51.51
C GLN A 229 -13.22 -16.90 -52.82
N ILE A 230 -12.09 -16.20 -52.79
CA ILE A 230 -11.18 -16.11 -53.93
C ILE A 230 -10.60 -17.47 -54.26
N ASP A 231 -10.15 -18.26 -53.28
CA ASP A 231 -9.58 -19.59 -53.49
C ASP A 231 -10.61 -20.55 -54.11
N GLU A 232 -11.84 -20.57 -53.59
CA GLU A 232 -12.95 -21.36 -54.12
C GLU A 232 -13.31 -20.97 -55.55
N ALA A 233 -13.36 -19.67 -55.87
CA ALA A 233 -13.64 -19.20 -57.23
C ALA A 233 -12.51 -19.56 -58.21
N VAL A 234 -11.26 -19.44 -57.80
CA VAL A 234 -10.10 -19.85 -58.62
C VAL A 234 -10.13 -21.37 -58.87
N ALA A 235 -10.51 -22.18 -57.85
CA ALA A 235 -10.66 -23.61 -57.98
C ALA A 235 -11.79 -23.99 -58.96
N SER A 236 -12.93 -23.27 -58.95
CA SER A 236 -14.03 -23.45 -59.94
C SER A 236 -13.62 -23.09 -61.39
N LEU A 237 -12.90 -21.98 -61.56
CA LEU A 237 -12.36 -21.59 -62.88
C LEU A 237 -11.45 -22.67 -63.44
N ARG A 238 -10.59 -23.28 -62.64
CA ARG A 238 -9.71 -24.38 -63.07
C ARG A 238 -10.49 -25.60 -63.58
N LYS A 239 -11.72 -25.81 -63.09
CA LYS A 239 -12.58 -26.93 -63.51
C LYS A 239 -13.50 -26.56 -64.69
N GLY A 240 -13.51 -25.30 -65.10
CA GLY A 240 -14.42 -24.79 -66.13
C GLY A 240 -15.85 -24.55 -65.61
N GLU A 241 -16.06 -24.49 -64.31
CA GLU A 241 -17.35 -24.27 -63.65
C GLU A 241 -17.60 -22.77 -63.49
N LEU A 242 -18.15 -22.11 -64.49
CA LEU A 242 -18.39 -20.65 -64.51
C LEU A 242 -19.65 -20.20 -63.73
N SER A 243 -20.52 -21.14 -63.36
CA SER A 243 -21.81 -20.87 -62.72
C SER A 243 -21.72 -20.46 -61.26
N ASN A 244 -20.52 -20.49 -60.66
CA ASN A 244 -20.32 -20.25 -59.22
C ASN A 244 -20.01 -18.77 -58.84
N VAL A 245 -20.34 -17.79 -59.72
CA VAL A 245 -20.15 -16.34 -59.45
C VAL A 245 -20.91 -15.88 -58.23
N ASP A 246 -22.06 -16.49 -57.92
CA ASP A 246 -22.91 -16.15 -56.74
C ASP A 246 -22.25 -16.50 -55.42
N MET A 247 -21.16 -17.29 -55.38
CA MET A 247 -20.39 -17.59 -54.16
C MET A 247 -19.57 -16.39 -53.67
N LEU A 248 -19.29 -15.44 -54.55
CA LEU A 248 -18.50 -14.25 -54.25
C LEU A 248 -19.38 -13.18 -53.62
N THR A 249 -19.72 -13.33 -52.34
CA THR A 249 -20.64 -12.46 -51.60
C THR A 249 -19.96 -11.37 -50.82
N TYR A 250 -18.63 -11.40 -50.71
CA TYR A 250 -17.88 -10.40 -49.95
C TYR A 250 -17.87 -9.04 -50.64
N GLU A 251 -18.37 -8.01 -49.92
CA GLU A 251 -18.44 -6.62 -50.37
C GLU A 251 -17.68 -5.74 -49.39
N SER A 252 -16.63 -5.07 -49.86
CA SER A 252 -15.81 -4.14 -49.07
C SER A 252 -15.06 -3.18 -49.99
N ASP A 253 -14.69 -2.01 -49.48
CA ASP A 253 -13.84 -1.03 -50.20
C ASP A 253 -12.33 -1.32 -50.02
N ASP A 254 -11.96 -2.52 -49.53
CA ASP A 254 -10.56 -2.94 -49.34
C ASP A 254 -9.99 -3.67 -50.58
N GLU A 255 -8.73 -4.09 -50.49
CA GLU A 255 -8.02 -4.81 -51.57
C GLU A 255 -8.70 -6.12 -51.95
N PHE A 256 -9.40 -6.76 -51.01
CA PHE A 256 -10.14 -7.99 -51.28
C PHE A 256 -11.43 -7.73 -52.04
N GLY A 257 -12.18 -6.68 -51.67
CA GLY A 257 -13.40 -6.30 -52.40
C GLY A 257 -13.12 -5.92 -53.83
N GLU A 258 -12.03 -5.17 -54.09
CA GLU A 258 -11.56 -4.86 -55.45
C GLU A 258 -11.20 -6.13 -56.22
N THR A 259 -10.48 -7.06 -55.58
CA THR A 259 -10.08 -8.34 -56.23
C THR A 259 -11.28 -9.21 -56.56
N ILE A 260 -12.25 -9.31 -55.63
CA ILE A 260 -13.48 -10.09 -55.83
C ILE A 260 -14.34 -9.49 -56.95
N THR A 261 -14.44 -8.17 -57.06
CA THR A 261 -15.14 -7.49 -58.14
C THR A 261 -14.52 -7.83 -59.51
N LYS A 262 -13.20 -7.70 -59.64
CA LYS A 262 -12.48 -8.08 -60.86
C LYS A 262 -12.64 -9.55 -61.19
N LEU A 263 -12.65 -10.43 -60.20
CA LEU A 263 -12.86 -11.86 -60.39
C LEU A 263 -14.27 -12.18 -60.87
N LYS A 264 -15.29 -11.50 -60.32
CA LYS A 264 -16.69 -11.58 -60.79
C LYS A 264 -16.82 -11.15 -62.26
N GLU A 265 -16.21 -10.02 -62.62
CA GLU A 265 -16.19 -9.54 -64.00
C GLU A 265 -15.55 -10.54 -64.93
N ALA A 266 -14.40 -11.10 -64.54
CA ALA A 266 -13.72 -12.12 -65.39
C ALA A 266 -14.53 -13.40 -65.56
N MET A 267 -15.22 -13.88 -64.47
CA MET A 267 -16.08 -15.08 -64.54
C MET A 267 -17.35 -14.87 -65.41
N ASN A 268 -17.85 -13.63 -65.49
CA ASN A 268 -19.04 -13.28 -66.27
C ASN A 268 -18.71 -13.11 -67.79
N ILE A 269 -17.45 -12.89 -68.15
CA ILE A 269 -17.01 -12.70 -69.53
C ILE A 269 -16.65 -14.05 -70.22
N LEU A 270 -16.25 -15.04 -69.43
CA LEU A 270 -15.92 -16.38 -69.92
C LEU A 270 -17.15 -17.25 -70.05
#